data_727333197641f7cd8fcb857fb9040d46
#
_entry.id   727333197641f7cd8fcb857fb9040d46
#
_cell.length_a   1.000
_cell.length_b   1.000
_cell.length_c   1.000
_cell.angle_alpha   90.00
_cell.angle_beta   90.00
_cell.angle_gamma   90.00
#
_symmetry.space_group_name_H-M   'P 1'
#
loop_
_entity.id
_entity.type
_entity.pdbx_description
1 polymer ?
#
loop_
_entity_poly.entity_id
_entity_poly.type
_entity_poly.pdbx_seq_one_letter_code
_entity_poly.pdbx_strand_id
1 'polypeptide(L)' 'MGCELIEAAKVRLDKAKTLFNICDGDDSIFEYANAELTAAEKYMEYAVSVCKV' A
#
# COMPACT_ATOMS: atom_id res chain seq x y z
N MET A 1 -1.23 -22.69 -4.95
CA MET A 1 -0.40 -21.85 -4.12
C MET A 1 -0.72 -20.39 -4.30
N GLY A 2 -1.07 -19.72 -3.22
CA GLY A 2 -1.30 -18.31 -3.28
C GLY A 2 0.01 -17.55 -3.45
N CYS A 3 -0.08 -16.35 -3.95
CA CYS A 3 1.11 -15.51 -4.09
C CYS A 3 1.25 -14.64 -2.86
N GLU A 4 2.29 -14.91 -2.07
CA GLU A 4 2.53 -14.18 -0.83
C GLU A 4 2.81 -12.71 -1.10
N LEU A 5 3.36 -12.40 -2.28
CA LEU A 5 3.61 -11.00 -2.64
C LEU A 5 2.31 -10.21 -2.75
N ILE A 6 1.29 -10.82 -3.31
CA ILE A 6 0.00 -10.14 -3.43
C ILE A 6 -0.60 -9.91 -2.04
N GLU A 7 -0.49 -10.90 -1.15
CA GLU A 7 -0.98 -10.73 0.21
C GLU A 7 -0.24 -9.59 0.93
N ALA A 8 1.08 -9.56 0.79
CA ALA A 8 1.87 -8.51 1.41
C ALA A 8 1.50 -7.14 0.85
N ALA A 9 1.26 -7.07 -0.46
CA ALA A 9 0.87 -5.81 -1.08
C ALA A 9 -0.47 -5.32 -0.57
N LYS A 10 -1.41 -6.24 -0.38
CA LYS A 10 -2.71 -5.88 0.17
C LYS A 10 -2.60 -5.31 1.57
N VAL A 11 -1.73 -5.90 2.39
CA VAL A 11 -1.50 -5.41 3.75
C VAL A 11 -0.92 -4.00 3.71
N ARG A 12 0.02 -3.74 2.82
CA ARG A 12 0.61 -2.40 2.70
C ARG A 12 -0.43 -1.38 2.25
N LEU A 13 -1.26 -1.74 1.29
CA LEU A 13 -2.33 -0.85 0.85
C LEU A 13 -3.28 -0.52 1.99
N ASP A 14 -3.63 -1.54 2.76
CA ASP A 14 -4.54 -1.36 3.88
C ASP A 14 -3.95 -0.41 4.92
N LYS A 15 -2.67 -0.56 5.21
CA LYS A 15 -1.99 0.32 6.17
C LYS A 15 -1.97 1.76 5.68
N ALA A 16 -1.73 1.94 4.38
CA ALA A 16 -1.72 3.30 3.82
C ALA A 16 -3.09 3.94 3.94
N LYS A 17 -4.14 3.19 3.68
CA LYS A 17 -5.50 3.71 3.82
C LYS A 17 -5.81 4.08 5.26
N THR A 18 -5.33 3.27 6.20
CA THR A 18 -5.51 3.56 7.62
C THR A 18 -4.82 4.88 7.99
N LEU A 19 -3.63 5.11 7.44
CA LEU A 19 -2.92 6.37 7.70
C LEU A 19 -3.73 7.56 7.21
N PHE A 20 -4.38 7.45 6.05
CA PHE A 20 -5.24 8.52 5.58
C PHE A 20 -6.39 8.78 6.54
N ASN A 21 -6.93 7.73 7.13
CA ASN A 21 -8.04 7.87 8.07
C ASN A 21 -7.64 8.59 9.34
N ILE A 22 -6.41 8.43 9.78
CA ILE A 22 -5.96 9.00 11.04
C ILE A 22 -5.20 10.31 10.89
N CYS A 23 -5.03 10.80 9.67
CA CYS A 23 -4.25 12.03 9.47
C CYS A 23 -4.96 13.26 10.02
N ASP A 24 -6.28 13.29 9.96
CA ASP A 24 -7.11 14.28 10.62
C ASP A 24 -6.61 15.72 10.44
N GLY A 25 -6.23 16.06 9.22
CA GLY A 25 -5.78 17.41 8.93
C GLY A 25 -4.31 17.66 9.19
N ASP A 26 -3.57 16.67 9.63
CA ASP A 26 -2.13 16.80 9.86
C ASP A 26 -1.40 16.61 8.53
N ASP A 27 -0.80 17.69 8.03
CA ASP A 27 -0.12 17.66 6.73
C ASP A 27 1.04 16.67 6.72
N SER A 28 1.77 16.56 7.83
CA SER A 28 2.89 15.64 7.90
C SER A 28 2.43 14.19 7.73
N ILE A 29 1.36 13.84 8.41
CA ILE A 29 0.82 12.49 8.31
C ILE A 29 0.24 12.26 6.92
N PHE A 30 -0.42 13.29 6.38
CA PHE A 30 -1.00 13.19 5.04
C PHE A 30 0.07 12.91 3.99
N GLU A 31 1.20 13.65 4.07
CA GLU A 31 2.28 13.42 3.12
C GLU A 31 2.87 12.03 3.26
N TYR A 32 3.03 11.58 4.50
CA TYR A 32 3.55 10.23 4.74
C TYR A 32 2.58 9.18 4.20
N ALA A 33 1.29 9.37 4.46
CA ALA A 33 0.27 8.44 3.98
C ALA A 33 0.26 8.37 2.46
N ASN A 34 0.40 9.53 1.82
CA ASN A 34 0.41 9.59 0.36
C ASN A 34 1.61 8.85 -0.21
N ALA A 35 2.78 9.03 0.40
CA ALA A 35 3.98 8.34 -0.03
C ALA A 35 3.83 6.82 0.15
N GLU A 36 3.26 6.41 1.28
CA GLU A 36 3.03 5.00 1.53
C GLU A 36 2.04 4.40 0.55
N LEU A 37 1.00 5.15 0.21
CA LEU A 37 0.02 4.66 -0.75
C LEU A 37 0.66 4.47 -2.12
N THR A 38 1.46 5.44 -2.56
CA THR A 38 2.14 5.33 -3.85
C THR A 38 3.07 4.12 -3.87
N ALA A 39 3.83 3.93 -2.80
CA ALA A 39 4.74 2.78 -2.71
C ALA A 39 3.96 1.48 -2.70
N ALA A 40 2.83 1.45 -2.00
CA ALA A 40 2.01 0.24 -1.92
C ALA A 40 1.42 -0.10 -3.28
N GLU A 41 1.00 0.91 -4.03
CA GLU A 41 0.45 0.68 -5.36
C GLU A 41 1.50 0.10 -6.30
N LYS A 42 2.71 0.64 -6.23
CA LYS A 42 3.79 0.13 -7.05
C LYS A 42 4.18 -1.29 -6.65
N TYR A 43 4.15 -1.56 -5.37
CA TYR A 43 4.43 -2.90 -4.87
C TYR A 43 3.35 -3.88 -5.37
N MET A 44 2.09 -3.44 -5.38
CA MET A 44 1.01 -4.28 -5.88
C MET A 44 1.20 -4.58 -7.38
N GLU A 45 1.58 -3.58 -8.16
CA GLU A 45 1.84 -3.79 -9.58
C GLU A 45 2.95 -4.82 -9.77
N TYR A 46 4.02 -4.68 -8.99
CA TYR A 46 5.11 -5.63 -9.05
C TYR A 46 4.65 -7.03 -8.65
N ALA A 47 3.87 -7.11 -7.57
CA ALA A 47 3.40 -8.40 -7.09
C ALA A 47 2.53 -9.11 -8.13
N VAL A 48 1.63 -8.36 -8.75
CA VAL A 48 0.76 -8.92 -9.78
C VAL A 48 1.60 -9.40 -10.97
N SER A 49 2.59 -8.61 -11.34
CA SER A 49 3.45 -8.96 -12.47
C SER A 49 4.23 -10.26 -12.21
N VAL A 50 4.77 -10.38 -11.00
CA VAL A 50 5.56 -11.56 -10.64
C VAL A 50 4.68 -12.78 -10.45
N CYS A 51 3.50 -12.59 -9.90
CA CYS A 51 2.59 -13.70 -9.59
C CYS A 51 1.67 -14.06 -10.73
N LYS A 52 1.83 -13.39 -11.84
CA LYS A 52 1.02 -13.69 -13.01
C LYS A 52 1.48 -15.01 -13.60
N VAL A 53 0.57 -15.91 -13.75
CA VAL A 53 0.89 -17.25 -14.27
C VAL A 53 0.13 -17.53 -15.53
#